data_d8f5f40162caec9261a4e75632594bfd
#
_entry.id   d8f5f40162caec9261a4e75632594bfd
#
_cell.length_a   1.000
_cell.length_b   1.000
_cell.length_c   1.000
_cell.angle_alpha   90.00
_cell.angle_beta   90.00
_cell.angle_gamma   90.00
#
_symmetry.space_group_name_H-M   'P 1'
#
loop_
_entity.id
_entity.type
_entity.pdbx_description
1 polymer ?
#
loop_
_entity_poly.entity_id
_entity_poly.type
_entity_poly.pdbx_seq_one_letter_code
_entity_poly.pdbx_strand_id
1 'polypeptide(L)'
;ETGKLKVILKETSLSKSPIFRISSLKKNGIQELQKFLEDKALDQNKKDSSGGFRLAIDRKFFLNGIGLIVTGSVLSGKVNIDDKLLISPKNLKARVKTIHSNSRNSETGISGQRCALNLQVQKNSKDLIQRGDLLLSEFINNPSKCVDAIISVSSLLHKTLKNWSRVHMYVGTAKIICRIIVLEKKEIFPGQKGLVQLKLEKETSLVFGDRFILRDQSAKKTIAGGQIIDPNS
;
A
#
# COMPACT_ATOMS: atom_id res chain seq x y z
N GLU A 1 -19.52 19.31 -15.54
CA GLU A 1 -18.71 18.18 -15.05
C GLU A 1 -18.33 18.33 -13.57
N THR A 2 -17.89 19.50 -13.10
CA THR A 2 -17.52 19.76 -11.70
C THR A 2 -18.69 19.52 -10.72
N GLY A 3 -19.92 19.82 -11.13
CA GLY A 3 -21.12 19.54 -10.33
C GLY A 3 -21.33 18.04 -10.12
N LYS A 4 -21.14 17.22 -11.16
CA LYS A 4 -21.22 15.74 -11.07
C LYS A 4 -20.15 15.19 -10.13
N LEU A 5 -18.92 15.73 -10.20
CA LEU A 5 -17.83 15.31 -9.30
C LEU A 5 -18.17 15.63 -7.84
N LYS A 6 -18.69 16.83 -7.53
CA LYS A 6 -19.09 17.21 -6.18
C LYS A 6 -20.15 16.27 -5.60
N VAL A 7 -21.12 15.85 -6.42
CA VAL A 7 -22.14 14.88 -6.01
C VAL A 7 -21.51 13.52 -5.67
N ILE A 8 -20.59 13.03 -6.52
CA ILE A 8 -19.89 11.74 -6.29
C ILE A 8 -19.02 11.82 -5.03
N LEU A 9 -18.33 12.94 -4.80
CA LEU A 9 -17.41 13.09 -3.68
C LEU A 9 -18.12 13.36 -2.35
N LYS A 10 -19.38 13.79 -2.35
CA LYS A 10 -20.15 14.17 -1.16
C LYS A 10 -20.15 13.10 -0.06
N GLU A 11 -20.28 11.85 -0.46
CA GLU A 11 -20.33 10.68 0.46
C GLU A 11 -18.94 10.07 0.73
N THR A 12 -17.87 10.77 0.39
CA THR A 12 -16.50 10.29 0.56
C THR A 12 -15.70 11.20 1.49
N SER A 13 -14.54 10.73 1.96
CA SER A 13 -13.58 11.56 2.70
C SER A 13 -13.03 12.75 1.88
N LEU A 14 -13.28 12.78 0.58
CA LEU A 14 -12.83 13.81 -0.35
C LEU A 14 -13.88 14.92 -0.56
N SER A 15 -14.99 14.92 0.17
CA SER A 15 -16.09 15.88 0.01
C SER A 15 -15.65 17.35 0.16
N LYS A 16 -14.62 17.62 0.97
CA LYS A 16 -14.04 18.96 1.20
C LYS A 16 -12.74 19.19 0.43
N SER A 17 -12.33 18.26 -0.43
CA SER A 17 -11.07 18.42 -1.18
C SER A 17 -11.20 19.49 -2.27
N PRO A 18 -10.15 20.31 -2.50
CA PRO A 18 -10.15 21.26 -3.59
C PRO A 18 -10.17 20.56 -4.95
N ILE A 19 -10.84 21.17 -5.91
CA ILE A 19 -10.96 20.67 -7.29
C ILE A 19 -10.33 21.69 -8.22
N PHE A 20 -9.26 21.30 -8.89
CA PHE A 20 -8.56 22.11 -9.88
C PHE A 20 -9.00 21.75 -11.30
N ARG A 21 -9.41 22.75 -12.08
CA ARG A 21 -9.70 22.59 -13.50
C ARG A 21 -8.45 22.94 -14.27
N ILE A 22 -7.81 21.95 -14.86
CA ILE A 22 -6.56 22.12 -15.59
C ILE A 22 -6.69 21.71 -17.05
N SER A 23 -5.93 22.37 -17.91
CA SER A 23 -5.69 21.96 -19.28
C SER A 23 -4.19 22.05 -19.58
N SER A 24 -3.54 20.89 -19.75
CA SER A 24 -2.12 20.83 -20.12
C SER A 24 -1.85 21.46 -21.49
N LEU A 25 -2.77 21.29 -22.45
CA LEU A 25 -2.64 21.87 -23.78
C LEU A 25 -2.74 23.42 -23.75
N LYS A 26 -3.76 23.95 -23.05
CA LYS A 26 -3.99 25.40 -22.92
C LYS A 26 -3.23 26.04 -21.76
N LYS A 27 -2.50 25.26 -20.97
CA LYS A 27 -1.77 25.67 -19.76
C LYS A 27 -2.63 26.37 -18.69
N ASN A 28 -3.96 26.25 -18.77
CA ASN A 28 -4.87 26.88 -17.81
C ASN A 28 -4.87 26.08 -16.48
N GLY A 29 -4.90 26.77 -15.34
CA GLY A 29 -5.01 26.20 -13.98
C GLY A 29 -3.77 25.47 -13.48
N ILE A 30 -2.69 25.37 -14.28
CA ILE A 30 -1.46 24.65 -13.90
C ILE A 30 -0.73 25.39 -12.78
N GLN A 31 -0.59 26.70 -12.88
CA GLN A 31 0.10 27.51 -11.87
C GLN A 31 -0.61 27.48 -10.51
N GLU A 32 -1.94 27.53 -10.51
CA GLU A 32 -2.74 27.43 -9.28
C GLU A 32 -2.55 26.07 -8.60
N LEU A 33 -2.59 24.97 -9.38
CA LEU A 33 -2.32 23.62 -8.87
C LEU A 33 -0.87 23.50 -8.37
N GLN A 34 0.10 24.05 -9.11
CA GLN A 34 1.50 24.00 -8.71
C GLN A 34 1.72 24.70 -7.38
N LYS A 35 1.21 25.93 -7.23
CA LYS A 35 1.31 26.68 -5.97
C LYS A 35 0.68 25.93 -4.81
N PHE A 36 -0.52 25.37 -5.01
CA PHE A 36 -1.17 24.55 -3.99
C PHE A 36 -0.33 23.34 -3.56
N LEU A 37 0.32 22.65 -4.51
CA LEU A 37 1.19 21.50 -4.22
C LEU A 37 2.47 21.93 -3.48
N GLU A 38 3.06 23.06 -3.86
CA GLU A 38 4.24 23.63 -3.19
C GLU A 38 3.90 24.01 -1.73
N ASP A 39 2.79 24.72 -1.50
CA ASP A 39 2.33 25.07 -0.16
C ASP A 39 2.09 23.81 0.69
N LYS A 40 1.45 22.80 0.11
CA LYS A 40 1.23 21.52 0.80
C LYS A 40 2.51 20.74 1.07
N ALA A 41 3.50 20.84 0.22
CA ALA A 41 4.80 20.20 0.43
C ALA A 41 5.58 20.83 1.58
N LEU A 42 5.47 22.15 1.75
CA LEU A 42 6.07 22.88 2.88
C LEU A 42 5.40 22.57 4.22
N ASP A 43 4.08 22.36 4.21
CA ASP A 43 3.30 22.00 5.40
C ASP A 43 3.52 20.54 5.88
N GLN A 44 4.16 19.70 5.08
CA GLN A 44 4.35 18.30 5.44
C GLN A 44 5.52 18.11 6.38
N ASN A 45 5.24 17.62 7.58
CA ASN A 45 6.27 17.06 8.46
C ASN A 45 6.94 15.88 7.75
N LYS A 46 8.28 15.84 7.77
CA LYS A 46 9.04 14.68 7.28
C LYS A 46 8.47 13.42 7.92
N LYS A 47 8.11 12.44 7.11
CA LYS A 47 7.69 11.14 7.65
C LYS A 47 8.81 10.60 8.53
N ASP A 48 8.43 10.16 9.71
CA ASP A 48 9.35 9.50 10.61
C ASP A 48 9.99 8.30 9.91
N SER A 49 11.31 8.30 9.84
CA SER A 49 12.12 7.21 9.31
C SER A 49 12.62 6.27 10.40
N SER A 50 12.12 6.43 11.63
CA SER A 50 12.35 5.46 12.72
C SER A 50 11.63 4.14 12.42
N GLY A 51 12.08 3.08 13.06
CA GLY A 51 11.52 1.75 12.90
C GLY A 51 12.08 0.95 11.72
N GLY A 52 11.50 -0.22 11.48
CA GLY A 52 11.97 -1.15 10.46
C GLY A 52 11.71 -0.68 9.05
N PHE A 53 12.66 -0.94 8.17
CA PHE A 53 12.51 -0.66 6.74
C PHE A 53 11.44 -1.54 6.11
N ARG A 54 10.54 -0.95 5.34
CA ARG A 54 9.53 -1.63 4.53
C ARG A 54 9.38 -0.96 3.18
N LEU A 55 9.54 -1.73 2.10
CA LEU A 55 9.29 -1.30 0.73
C LEU A 55 8.29 -2.24 0.06
N ALA A 56 7.21 -1.69 -0.49
CA ALA A 56 6.23 -2.46 -1.25
C ALA A 56 6.69 -2.59 -2.71
N ILE A 57 7.07 -3.80 -3.11
CA ILE A 57 7.58 -4.09 -4.46
C ILE A 57 6.45 -3.93 -5.48
N ASP A 58 6.60 -2.98 -6.40
CA ASP A 58 5.66 -2.75 -7.50
C ASP A 58 6.15 -3.27 -8.84
N ARG A 59 7.47 -3.30 -9.07
CA ARG A 59 8.09 -3.86 -10.28
C ARG A 59 9.38 -4.58 -9.93
N LYS A 60 9.69 -5.60 -10.71
CA LYS A 60 11.02 -6.20 -10.75
C LYS A 60 11.48 -6.29 -12.20
N PHE A 61 12.75 -6.16 -12.41
CA PHE A 61 13.40 -6.39 -13.70
C PHE A 61 14.84 -6.85 -13.50
N PHE A 62 15.38 -7.49 -14.51
CA PHE A 62 16.73 -7.96 -14.51
C PHE A 62 17.50 -7.25 -15.60
N LEU A 63 18.60 -6.58 -15.24
CA LEU A 63 19.49 -5.93 -16.18
C LEU A 63 20.79 -6.71 -16.30
N ASN A 64 21.20 -7.02 -17.55
CA ASN A 64 22.47 -7.69 -17.81
C ASN A 64 23.64 -6.86 -17.24
N GLY A 65 24.56 -7.52 -16.55
CA GLY A 65 25.71 -6.87 -15.90
C GLY A 65 25.41 -6.21 -14.54
N ILE A 66 24.14 -5.84 -14.25
CA ILE A 66 23.74 -5.17 -13.01
C ILE A 66 23.06 -6.16 -12.05
N GLY A 67 22.13 -6.96 -12.55
CA GLY A 67 21.42 -7.95 -11.75
C GLY A 67 19.96 -7.64 -11.52
N LEU A 68 19.41 -8.11 -10.39
CA LEU A 68 18.02 -7.94 -10.01
C LEU A 68 17.78 -6.53 -9.46
N ILE A 69 16.84 -5.83 -10.05
CA ILE A 69 16.34 -4.55 -9.54
C ILE A 69 14.88 -4.70 -9.14
N VAL A 70 14.53 -4.22 -7.96
CA VAL A 70 13.15 -4.04 -7.52
C VAL A 70 12.86 -2.56 -7.34
N THR A 71 11.65 -2.14 -7.67
CA THR A 71 11.19 -0.78 -7.40
C THR A 71 9.97 -0.79 -6.49
N GLY A 72 9.80 0.28 -5.73
CA GLY A 72 8.67 0.43 -4.84
C GLY A 72 8.71 1.69 -4.01
N SER A 73 7.62 1.93 -3.29
CA SER A 73 7.55 3.01 -2.29
C SER A 73 8.04 2.51 -0.95
N VAL A 74 8.90 3.27 -0.30
CA VAL A 74 9.32 3.03 1.07
C VAL A 74 8.17 3.43 2.01
N LEU A 75 7.60 2.44 2.68
CA LEU A 75 6.46 2.62 3.57
C LEU A 75 6.88 3.11 4.96
N SER A 76 8.02 2.60 5.47
CA SER A 76 8.60 2.97 6.77
C SER A 76 10.11 2.75 6.78
N GLY A 77 10.77 3.35 7.76
CA GLY A 77 12.18 3.17 8.04
C GLY A 77 13.13 3.75 6.99
N LYS A 78 14.36 3.28 7.05
CA LYS A 78 15.49 3.69 6.21
C LYS A 78 16.25 2.45 5.74
N VAL A 79 16.78 2.49 4.52
CA VAL A 79 17.68 1.47 3.96
C VAL A 79 18.98 2.12 3.50
N ASN A 80 20.09 1.42 3.71
CA ASN A 80 21.43 1.82 3.24
C ASN A 80 21.98 0.75 2.28
N ILE A 81 23.03 1.12 1.55
CA ILE A 81 23.81 0.15 0.80
C ILE A 81 24.37 -0.88 1.79
N ASP A 82 24.45 -2.14 1.34
CA ASP A 82 24.88 -3.32 2.09
C ASP A 82 23.93 -3.84 3.16
N ASP A 83 22.80 -3.18 3.42
CA ASP A 83 21.78 -3.70 4.34
C ASP A 83 21.32 -5.09 3.93
N LYS A 84 21.16 -5.96 4.93
CA LYS A 84 20.58 -7.30 4.80
C LYS A 84 19.09 -7.22 5.12
N LEU A 85 18.28 -7.63 4.17
CA LEU A 85 16.82 -7.54 4.22
C LEU A 85 16.19 -8.88 3.87
N LEU A 86 14.89 -9.01 4.13
CA LEU A 86 14.07 -10.15 3.72
C LEU A 86 13.02 -9.74 2.70
N ILE A 87 12.73 -10.65 1.77
CA ILE A 87 11.58 -10.55 0.88
C ILE A 87 10.47 -11.43 1.43
N SER A 88 9.45 -10.79 1.97
CA SER A 88 8.28 -11.41 2.59
C SER A 88 7.14 -11.58 1.59
N PRO A 89 6.33 -12.64 1.71
CA PRO A 89 6.31 -13.68 2.75
C PRO A 89 7.28 -14.85 2.52
N LYS A 90 8.04 -14.83 1.45
CA LYS A 90 8.88 -15.96 0.98
C LYS A 90 10.14 -16.17 1.79
N ASN A 91 10.43 -15.28 2.72
CA ASN A 91 11.58 -15.30 3.61
C ASN A 91 12.94 -15.38 2.87
N LEU A 92 13.03 -14.74 1.69
CA LEU A 92 14.22 -14.77 0.87
C LEU A 92 15.20 -13.67 1.33
N LYS A 93 16.42 -14.05 1.65
CA LYS A 93 17.48 -13.11 2.03
C LYS A 93 17.93 -12.30 0.82
N ALA A 94 18.05 -10.99 1.02
CA ALA A 94 18.50 -10.03 0.02
C ALA A 94 19.52 -9.06 0.63
N ARG A 95 20.57 -8.69 -0.11
CA ARG A 95 21.51 -7.64 0.26
C ARG A 95 21.38 -6.50 -0.74
N VAL A 96 21.32 -5.27 -0.27
CA VAL A 96 21.23 -4.07 -1.10
C VAL A 96 22.60 -3.73 -1.67
N LYS A 97 22.73 -3.63 -3.00
CA LYS A 97 23.97 -3.27 -3.67
C LYS A 97 24.04 -1.80 -4.04
N THR A 98 22.97 -1.28 -4.61
CA THR A 98 22.84 0.14 -4.98
C THR A 98 21.42 0.62 -4.77
N ILE A 99 21.30 1.90 -4.54
CA ILE A 99 20.03 2.60 -4.30
C ILE A 99 19.90 3.74 -5.29
N HIS A 100 18.76 3.82 -5.97
CA HIS A 100 18.34 4.99 -6.72
C HIS A 100 17.08 5.55 -6.08
N SER A 101 17.14 6.81 -5.68
CA SER A 101 15.98 7.54 -5.14
C SER A 101 15.79 8.82 -5.94
N ASN A 102 14.54 9.14 -6.29
CA ASN A 102 14.21 10.33 -7.10
C ASN A 102 15.01 10.41 -8.41
N SER A 103 15.21 9.27 -9.08
CA SER A 103 15.97 9.13 -10.34
C SER A 103 17.47 9.49 -10.24
N ARG A 104 18.05 9.46 -9.05
CA ARG A 104 19.46 9.72 -8.78
C ARG A 104 20.08 8.62 -7.94
N ASN A 105 21.39 8.41 -8.09
CA ASN A 105 22.13 7.55 -7.15
C ASN A 105 22.04 8.12 -5.75
N SER A 106 21.84 7.25 -4.78
CA SER A 106 21.75 7.59 -3.37
C SER A 106 22.40 6.51 -2.53
N GLU A 107 22.98 6.89 -1.40
CA GLU A 107 23.48 5.93 -0.41
C GLU A 107 22.36 5.41 0.48
N THR A 108 21.23 6.11 0.51
CA THR A 108 20.11 5.82 1.40
C THR A 108 18.77 5.95 0.71
N GLY A 109 17.78 5.16 1.18
CA GLY A 109 16.36 5.31 0.84
C GLY A 109 15.53 5.44 2.11
N ILE A 110 14.65 6.44 2.20
CA ILE A 110 13.86 6.75 3.40
C ILE A 110 12.36 6.70 3.15
N SER A 111 11.60 6.58 4.24
CA SER A 111 10.13 6.58 4.23
C SER A 111 9.55 7.71 3.39
N GLY A 112 8.58 7.39 2.54
CA GLY A 112 7.92 8.31 1.61
C GLY A 112 8.57 8.41 0.24
N GLN A 113 9.81 7.96 0.07
CA GLN A 113 10.48 7.95 -1.23
C GLN A 113 10.05 6.75 -2.10
N ARG A 114 10.15 6.94 -3.40
CA ARG A 114 10.15 5.84 -4.36
C ARG A 114 11.59 5.47 -4.69
N CYS A 115 11.96 4.21 -4.40
CA CYS A 115 13.31 3.73 -4.61
C CYS A 115 13.36 2.60 -5.64
N ALA A 116 14.49 2.53 -6.35
CA ALA A 116 14.91 1.35 -7.09
C ALA A 116 16.15 0.79 -6.39
N LEU A 117 16.07 -0.48 -6.00
CA LEU A 117 17.11 -1.16 -5.25
C LEU A 117 17.67 -2.31 -6.08
N ASN A 118 18.99 -2.30 -6.33
CA ASN A 118 19.68 -3.47 -6.86
C ASN A 118 19.91 -4.45 -5.70
N LEU A 119 19.43 -5.67 -5.86
CA LEU A 119 19.46 -6.69 -4.82
C LEU A 119 20.33 -7.88 -5.24
N GLN A 120 21.20 -8.28 -4.33
CA GLN A 120 21.83 -9.58 -4.37
C GLN A 120 20.96 -10.58 -3.64
N VAL A 121 20.46 -11.58 -4.35
CA VAL A 121 19.67 -12.70 -3.83
C VAL A 121 20.31 -14.01 -4.28
N GLN A 122 19.92 -15.13 -3.66
CA GLN A 122 20.34 -16.46 -4.11
C GLN A 122 19.91 -16.70 -5.57
N LYS A 123 20.75 -17.43 -6.32
CA LYS A 123 20.63 -17.58 -7.79
C LYS A 123 19.25 -18.09 -8.25
N ASN A 124 18.63 -18.99 -7.49
CA ASN A 124 17.33 -19.60 -7.82
C ASN A 124 16.12 -18.87 -7.25
N SER A 125 16.33 -17.75 -6.54
CA SER A 125 15.24 -17.03 -5.85
C SER A 125 14.66 -15.87 -6.67
N LYS A 126 15.29 -15.48 -7.77
CA LYS A 126 14.90 -14.31 -8.57
C LYS A 126 13.49 -14.40 -9.11
N ASP A 127 13.10 -15.58 -9.61
CA ASP A 127 11.80 -15.78 -10.25
C ASP A 127 10.66 -15.85 -9.23
N LEU A 128 10.98 -16.18 -7.99
CA LEU A 128 10.02 -16.23 -6.89
C LEU A 128 9.51 -14.85 -6.47
N ILE A 129 10.30 -13.79 -6.70
CA ILE A 129 9.94 -12.42 -6.30
C ILE A 129 8.87 -11.87 -7.21
N GLN A 130 7.81 -11.30 -6.65
CA GLN A 130 6.64 -10.83 -7.38
C GLN A 130 6.21 -9.43 -6.92
N ARG A 131 5.43 -8.76 -7.75
CA ARG A 131 4.68 -7.58 -7.33
C ARG A 131 3.76 -7.95 -6.16
N GLY A 132 3.76 -7.12 -5.13
CA GLY A 132 3.00 -7.37 -3.91
C GLY A 132 3.82 -7.97 -2.77
N ASP A 133 5.02 -8.48 -3.06
CA ASP A 133 5.96 -8.84 -2.01
C ASP A 133 6.48 -7.58 -1.30
N LEU A 134 6.92 -7.74 -0.06
CA LEU A 134 7.54 -6.69 0.72
C LEU A 134 9.03 -6.96 0.88
N LEU A 135 9.86 -5.97 0.66
CA LEU A 135 11.25 -5.99 1.08
C LEU A 135 11.33 -5.27 2.42
N LEU A 136 11.84 -5.93 3.46
CA LEU A 136 11.75 -5.41 4.83
C LEU A 136 12.91 -5.87 5.72
N SER A 137 13.10 -5.15 6.83
CA SER A 137 14.02 -5.55 7.91
C SER A 137 13.57 -6.86 8.55
N GLU A 138 14.51 -7.73 8.86
CA GLU A 138 14.24 -9.08 9.36
C GLU A 138 13.38 -9.08 10.63
N PHE A 139 13.64 -8.16 11.56
CA PHE A 139 12.95 -8.09 12.85
C PHE A 139 11.47 -7.69 12.78
N ILE A 140 11.01 -7.16 11.64
CA ILE A 140 9.58 -6.84 11.42
C ILE A 140 8.90 -7.84 10.47
N ASN A 141 9.60 -8.90 10.07
CA ASN A 141 9.03 -9.94 9.21
C ASN A 141 8.17 -10.88 10.03
N ASN A 142 6.87 -10.68 9.95
CA ASN A 142 5.88 -11.49 10.64
C ASN A 142 4.70 -11.79 9.70
N PRO A 143 4.89 -12.74 8.76
CA PRO A 143 3.84 -13.07 7.81
C PRO A 143 2.71 -13.84 8.49
N SER A 144 1.48 -13.38 8.30
CA SER A 144 0.26 -13.98 8.83
C SER A 144 -0.78 -14.19 7.73
N LYS A 145 -1.67 -15.16 7.96
CA LYS A 145 -2.91 -15.38 7.19
C LYS A 145 -4.16 -14.88 7.90
N CYS A 146 -4.03 -14.44 9.14
CA CYS A 146 -5.14 -13.99 9.95
C CYS A 146 -4.81 -12.64 10.58
N VAL A 147 -5.65 -11.63 10.35
CA VAL A 147 -5.42 -10.28 10.84
C VAL A 147 -6.73 -9.65 11.28
N ASP A 148 -6.71 -8.89 12.36
CA ASP A 148 -7.86 -8.11 12.79
C ASP A 148 -7.79 -6.69 12.25
N ALA A 149 -8.94 -6.14 11.89
CA ALA A 149 -9.03 -4.85 11.26
C ALA A 149 -10.33 -4.14 11.61
N ILE A 150 -10.28 -2.82 11.61
CA ILE A 150 -11.47 -1.99 11.58
C ILE A 150 -11.76 -1.60 10.13
N ILE A 151 -12.99 -1.80 9.68
CA ILE A 151 -13.42 -1.42 8.32
C ILE A 151 -14.54 -0.38 8.37
N SER A 152 -14.61 0.42 7.31
CA SER A 152 -15.74 1.32 7.01
C SER A 152 -16.35 0.87 5.69
N VAL A 153 -17.58 0.39 5.74
CA VAL A 153 -18.33 -0.07 4.57
C VAL A 153 -18.82 1.13 3.78
N SER A 154 -18.68 1.10 2.45
CA SER A 154 -19.11 2.19 1.57
C SER A 154 -20.63 2.40 1.69
N SER A 155 -21.07 3.65 1.86
CA SER A 155 -22.48 4.05 1.81
C SER A 155 -23.15 3.79 0.46
N LEU A 156 -22.34 3.72 -0.61
CA LEU A 156 -22.79 3.42 -1.98
C LEU A 156 -23.06 1.92 -2.22
N LEU A 157 -22.82 1.08 -1.23
CA LEU A 157 -23.11 -0.35 -1.34
C LEU A 157 -24.61 -0.59 -1.08
N HIS A 158 -25.24 -1.37 -1.96
CA HIS A 158 -26.67 -1.70 -1.82
C HIS A 158 -26.94 -2.96 -0.97
N LYS A 159 -25.89 -3.65 -0.52
CA LYS A 159 -26.00 -4.90 0.25
C LYS A 159 -25.14 -4.82 1.49
N THR A 160 -25.61 -5.47 2.56
CA THR A 160 -24.84 -5.63 3.80
C THR A 160 -23.62 -6.53 3.57
N LEU A 161 -22.57 -6.27 4.31
CA LEU A 161 -21.39 -7.11 4.34
C LEU A 161 -21.59 -8.22 5.37
N LYS A 162 -21.70 -9.45 4.87
CA LYS A 162 -22.01 -10.64 5.70
C LYS A 162 -20.73 -11.39 6.08
N ASN A 163 -20.87 -12.20 7.12
CA ASN A 163 -19.86 -13.16 7.53
C ASN A 163 -19.45 -14.06 6.36
N TRP A 164 -18.18 -14.48 6.32
CA TRP A 164 -17.59 -15.32 5.29
C TRP A 164 -17.62 -14.77 3.86
N SER A 165 -17.95 -13.49 3.70
CA SER A 165 -17.86 -12.83 2.39
C SER A 165 -16.46 -12.93 1.83
N ARG A 166 -16.33 -13.46 0.60
CA ARG A 166 -15.06 -13.55 -0.13
C ARG A 166 -14.82 -12.25 -0.89
N VAL A 167 -13.66 -11.63 -0.68
CA VAL A 167 -13.33 -10.31 -1.23
C VAL A 167 -11.85 -10.26 -1.64
N HIS A 168 -11.50 -9.23 -2.40
CA HIS A 168 -10.11 -8.88 -2.69
C HIS A 168 -9.66 -7.75 -1.76
N MET A 169 -8.62 -8.00 -0.96
CA MET A 169 -7.91 -6.97 -0.20
C MET A 169 -6.77 -6.40 -1.04
N TYR A 170 -6.68 -5.08 -1.09
CA TYR A 170 -5.59 -4.34 -1.71
C TYR A 170 -4.85 -3.57 -0.62
N VAL A 171 -3.59 -3.91 -0.40
CA VAL A 171 -2.71 -3.28 0.59
C VAL A 171 -1.34 -3.05 -0.01
N GLY A 172 -0.83 -1.80 0.06
CA GLY A 172 0.38 -1.44 -0.66
C GLY A 172 0.26 -1.77 -2.16
N THR A 173 1.08 -2.69 -2.65
CA THR A 173 1.07 -3.17 -4.04
C THR A 173 0.47 -4.58 -4.18
N ALA A 174 0.10 -5.21 -3.05
CA ALA A 174 -0.44 -6.56 -3.01
C ALA A 174 -1.95 -6.58 -3.30
N LYS A 175 -2.37 -7.65 -3.98
CA LYS A 175 -3.77 -8.05 -4.14
C LYS A 175 -3.91 -9.46 -3.55
N ILE A 176 -4.71 -9.59 -2.50
CA ILE A 176 -4.88 -10.82 -1.73
C ILE A 176 -6.36 -11.16 -1.66
N ILE A 177 -6.73 -12.39 -1.94
CA ILE A 177 -8.09 -12.86 -1.70
C ILE A 177 -8.21 -13.16 -0.21
N CYS A 178 -9.30 -12.72 0.42
CA CYS A 178 -9.57 -12.99 1.81
C CYS A 178 -11.06 -13.25 2.07
N ARG A 179 -11.35 -13.82 3.22
CA ARG A 179 -12.70 -13.96 3.77
C ARG A 179 -12.85 -13.06 4.98
N ILE A 180 -14.00 -12.42 5.09
CA ILE A 180 -14.33 -11.51 6.19
C ILE A 180 -15.08 -12.29 7.26
N ILE A 181 -14.63 -12.20 8.50
CA ILE A 181 -15.37 -12.64 9.68
C ILE A 181 -15.74 -11.39 10.47
N VAL A 182 -17.02 -11.14 10.64
CA VAL A 182 -17.52 -10.01 11.42
C VAL A 182 -17.51 -10.41 12.91
N LEU A 183 -16.84 -9.64 13.77
CA LEU A 183 -16.59 -10.05 15.15
C LEU A 183 -17.71 -9.63 16.12
N GLU A 184 -18.25 -8.42 15.98
CA GLU A 184 -19.22 -7.87 16.97
C GLU A 184 -20.67 -8.03 16.57
N LYS A 185 -20.96 -8.25 15.30
CA LYS A 185 -22.33 -8.25 14.74
C LYS A 185 -22.47 -9.40 13.74
N LYS A 186 -23.71 -9.68 13.33
CA LYS A 186 -23.96 -10.68 12.26
C LYS A 186 -23.54 -10.16 10.87
N GLU A 187 -23.67 -8.86 10.65
CA GLU A 187 -23.39 -8.18 9.39
C GLU A 187 -23.10 -6.69 9.60
N ILE A 188 -22.47 -6.04 8.65
CA ILE A 188 -22.17 -4.60 8.66
C ILE A 188 -22.96 -3.93 7.54
N PHE A 189 -23.77 -2.93 7.89
CA PHE A 189 -24.60 -2.19 6.93
C PHE A 189 -23.77 -1.14 6.17
N PRO A 190 -24.21 -0.74 4.96
CA PRO A 190 -23.62 0.37 4.23
C PRO A 190 -23.48 1.63 5.08
N GLY A 191 -22.33 2.30 4.98
CA GLY A 191 -22.01 3.50 5.77
C GLY A 191 -21.54 3.23 7.20
N GLN A 192 -21.62 2.00 7.70
CA GLN A 192 -21.19 1.66 9.06
C GLN A 192 -19.72 1.22 9.14
N LYS A 193 -19.18 1.35 10.35
CA LYS A 193 -17.90 0.75 10.73
C LYS A 193 -18.14 -0.54 11.50
N GLY A 194 -17.17 -1.46 11.40
CA GLY A 194 -17.19 -2.70 12.17
C GLY A 194 -15.81 -3.30 12.33
N LEU A 195 -15.68 -4.10 13.38
CA LEU A 195 -14.50 -4.89 13.66
C LEU A 195 -14.61 -6.22 12.93
N VAL A 196 -13.55 -6.59 12.23
CA VAL A 196 -13.52 -7.81 11.42
C VAL A 196 -12.18 -8.51 11.57
N GLN A 197 -12.21 -9.83 11.43
CA GLN A 197 -11.04 -10.64 11.18
C GLN A 197 -10.99 -10.98 9.68
N LEU A 198 -9.83 -10.80 9.06
CA LEU A 198 -9.60 -11.12 7.66
C LEU A 198 -8.75 -12.39 7.56
N LYS A 199 -9.32 -13.46 7.01
CA LYS A 199 -8.59 -14.70 6.69
C LYS A 199 -8.07 -14.61 5.26
N LEU A 200 -6.75 -14.51 5.14
CA LEU A 200 -6.04 -14.30 3.89
C LEU A 200 -5.72 -15.65 3.21
N GLU A 201 -5.88 -15.77 1.90
CA GLU A 201 -5.48 -16.96 1.15
C GLU A 201 -3.94 -17.10 1.05
N LYS A 202 -3.20 -16.00 1.19
CA LYS A 202 -1.73 -15.94 1.17
C LYS A 202 -1.22 -15.18 2.37
N GLU A 203 -0.11 -15.64 2.93
CA GLU A 203 0.59 -14.90 3.97
C GLU A 203 1.07 -13.54 3.47
N THR A 204 1.07 -12.57 4.36
CA THR A 204 1.67 -11.25 4.13
C THR A 204 2.09 -10.62 5.44
N SER A 205 3.20 -9.88 5.43
CA SER A 205 3.67 -9.15 6.62
C SER A 205 3.01 -7.78 6.68
N LEU A 206 1.94 -7.69 7.43
CA LEU A 206 1.27 -6.44 7.75
C LEU A 206 1.74 -5.90 9.10
N VAL A 207 1.50 -4.62 9.34
CA VAL A 207 1.73 -3.99 10.63
C VAL A 207 0.51 -3.22 11.08
N PHE A 208 0.43 -2.92 12.38
CA PHE A 208 -0.57 -2.02 12.91
C PHE A 208 -0.59 -0.71 12.11
N GLY A 209 -1.78 -0.26 11.76
CA GLY A 209 -1.95 0.98 11.02
C GLY A 209 -1.94 0.86 9.49
N ASP A 210 -1.54 -0.29 8.94
CA ASP A 210 -1.59 -0.50 7.48
C ASP A 210 -3.03 -0.32 6.96
N ARG A 211 -3.17 0.55 5.96
CA ARG A 211 -4.46 0.83 5.31
C ARG A 211 -4.66 -0.06 4.11
N PHE A 212 -5.88 -0.52 3.92
CA PHE A 212 -6.26 -1.38 2.81
C PHE A 212 -7.63 -1.01 2.25
N ILE A 213 -7.91 -1.53 1.05
CA ILE A 213 -9.21 -1.43 0.39
C ILE A 213 -9.73 -2.83 0.14
N LEU A 214 -11.03 -3.05 0.39
CA LEU A 214 -11.74 -4.27 0.04
C LEU A 214 -12.57 -4.04 -1.24
N ARG A 215 -12.45 -4.95 -2.18
CA ARG A 215 -13.26 -4.96 -3.39
C ARG A 215 -14.03 -6.28 -3.49
N ASP A 216 -15.13 -6.25 -4.22
CA ASP A 216 -15.96 -7.42 -4.50
C ASP A 216 -15.19 -8.53 -5.24
N GLN A 217 -15.77 -9.72 -5.34
CA GLN A 217 -15.14 -10.86 -6.03
C GLN A 217 -14.78 -10.56 -7.49
N SER A 218 -15.55 -9.72 -8.17
CA SER A 218 -15.24 -9.30 -9.54
C SER A 218 -14.14 -8.25 -9.60
N ALA A 219 -13.70 -7.74 -8.46
CA ALA A 219 -12.75 -6.63 -8.32
C ALA A 219 -13.17 -5.34 -9.06
N LYS A 220 -14.48 -5.16 -9.30
CA LYS A 220 -15.03 -4.01 -10.00
C LYS A 220 -15.49 -2.90 -9.05
N LYS A 221 -16.05 -3.27 -7.88
CA LYS A 221 -16.60 -2.31 -6.92
C LYS A 221 -15.79 -2.30 -5.62
N THR A 222 -15.48 -1.12 -5.12
CA THR A 222 -14.95 -0.95 -3.76
C THR A 222 -16.10 -1.08 -2.77
N ILE A 223 -15.96 -1.98 -1.81
CA ILE A 223 -17.00 -2.28 -0.82
C ILE A 223 -16.69 -1.70 0.56
N ALA A 224 -15.41 -1.61 0.91
CA ALA A 224 -14.97 -1.03 2.17
C ALA A 224 -13.54 -0.53 2.08
N GLY A 225 -13.15 0.34 2.99
CA GLY A 225 -11.77 0.65 3.34
C GLY A 225 -11.52 0.30 4.79
N GLY A 226 -10.27 0.03 5.17
CA GLY A 226 -9.98 -0.35 6.54
C GLY A 226 -8.53 -0.12 6.95
N GLN A 227 -8.26 -0.42 8.21
CA GLN A 227 -6.95 -0.33 8.83
C GLN A 227 -6.71 -1.57 9.68
N ILE A 228 -5.50 -2.13 9.62
CA ILE A 228 -5.06 -3.25 10.45
C ILE A 228 -4.89 -2.78 11.87
N ILE A 229 -5.47 -3.51 12.82
CA ILE A 229 -5.33 -3.26 14.26
C ILE A 229 -4.54 -4.36 14.96
N ASP A 230 -4.62 -5.61 14.47
CA ASP A 230 -3.75 -6.69 14.89
C ASP A 230 -3.29 -7.48 13.64
N PRO A 231 -1.98 -7.52 13.36
CA PRO A 231 -1.45 -8.25 12.21
C PRO A 231 -1.33 -9.76 12.44
N ASN A 232 -1.59 -10.26 13.65
CA ASN A 232 -1.40 -11.66 14.06
C ASN A 232 -2.48 -12.17 15.00
N SER A 233 -3.71 -12.09 14.59
CA SER A 233 -4.83 -12.61 15.39
C SER A 233 -5.11 -14.10 15.14
#